data_fa2b285abbbd72d55ff6bc0100d26b4e
#
_entry.id   fa2b285abbbd72d55ff6bc0100d26b4e
#
_cell.length_a   1.000
_cell.length_b   1.000
_cell.length_c   1.000
_cell.angle_alpha   90.00
_cell.angle_beta   90.00
_cell.angle_gamma   90.00
#
_symmetry.space_group_name_H-M   'P 1'
#
loop_
_entity.id
_entity.type
_entity.pdbx_description
1 polymer ?
#
loop_
_entity_poly.entity_id
_entity_poly.type
_entity_poly.pdbx_seq_one_letter_code
_entity_poly.pdbx_strand_id
1 'polypeptide(L)'
;MGIRHKKFTIESVQYHPESVMSEHGHDMMRNFLSWRGGTWEENPHAQVYAVTLPSESILSRIYHQRRIDVEQAQAIPGRSLADLEKSLALHLDPAQIDFPRRLLQGTEPSVPGVMAEIKRASPSKGNIALHAHAGEQALAYAQSGANVISVLTEPTWFKGTIEDLALVRHAVERIPNRPAILRKDFIVHEYQIAEARLAGADTILLIVAMLDDITLHRLYAYSKHLGMEPLVEVNCAEEMQRALQLEPQVIGINNRNLHSFEVDMSTTTRLAQAALERNITLVALSGIQGRVDVEQYLNQGVRAILVGEAFMRAQDKMAFMAALRGQSVKRSTSQHRFVKVCGIKTPEAAVAAAQSGADLLGIILAPDTKRTVSDADALEIVNAVHRIKRSNARASAQKPTEWFAWHAQRMAEAVRQRPLVVGVFRNQSLEEIAEKAMALGLDAVQLHGRVEELDWAKFLP
;
A
#
# COMPACT_ATOMS: atom_id res chain seq x y z
N MET A 1 -25.13 -16.19 -28.62
CA MET A 1 -26.38 -15.40 -28.71
C MET A 1 -27.35 -16.25 -29.51
N GLY A 2 -28.65 -16.30 -29.14
CA GLY A 2 -29.69 -17.02 -29.85
C GLY A 2 -30.85 -16.08 -30.25
N ILE A 3 -31.58 -16.41 -31.27
CA ILE A 3 -32.77 -15.67 -31.74
C ILE A 3 -33.93 -16.65 -31.75
N ARG A 4 -35.06 -16.23 -31.21
CA ARG A 4 -36.30 -17.02 -31.19
C ARG A 4 -37.47 -16.23 -31.78
N HIS A 5 -38.23 -16.86 -32.67
CA HIS A 5 -39.44 -16.24 -33.19
C HIS A 5 -40.53 -16.17 -32.11
N LYS A 6 -41.26 -15.06 -32.05
CA LYS A 6 -42.22 -14.81 -30.96
C LYS A 6 -43.43 -15.81 -30.97
N LYS A 7 -43.84 -16.33 -32.10
CA LYS A 7 -45.03 -17.13 -32.27
C LYS A 7 -44.73 -18.53 -32.80
N PHE A 8 -43.87 -18.68 -33.76
CA PHE A 8 -43.59 -19.95 -34.42
C PHE A 8 -42.37 -20.66 -33.79
N THR A 9 -42.36 -21.99 -33.84
CA THR A 9 -41.27 -22.82 -33.37
C THR A 9 -40.03 -22.70 -34.25
N ILE A 10 -39.44 -21.52 -34.26
CA ILE A 10 -38.23 -21.18 -35.01
C ILE A 10 -37.23 -20.57 -34.03
N GLU A 11 -36.06 -21.19 -33.96
CA GLU A 11 -34.95 -20.76 -33.13
C GLU A 11 -33.65 -20.88 -33.89
N SER A 12 -32.72 -19.97 -33.65
CA SER A 12 -31.38 -19.97 -34.23
C SER A 12 -30.36 -19.59 -33.18
N VAL A 13 -29.18 -20.20 -33.21
CA VAL A 13 -28.06 -19.90 -32.34
C VAL A 13 -26.84 -19.48 -33.15
N GLN A 14 -26.06 -18.55 -32.66
CA GLN A 14 -24.88 -18.01 -33.33
C GLN A 14 -23.57 -18.67 -32.85
N TYR A 15 -23.65 -19.84 -32.30
CA TYR A 15 -22.52 -20.65 -31.85
C TYR A 15 -22.77 -22.12 -32.22
N HIS A 16 -21.77 -22.96 -32.04
CA HIS A 16 -21.77 -24.37 -32.41
C HIS A 16 -22.21 -25.24 -31.23
N PRO A 17 -23.51 -25.60 -31.07
CA PRO A 17 -23.95 -26.44 -29.97
C PRO A 17 -23.36 -27.86 -30.03
N GLU A 18 -22.96 -28.33 -31.23
CA GLU A 18 -22.32 -29.64 -31.44
C GLU A 18 -20.85 -29.68 -30.96
N SER A 19 -20.24 -28.50 -30.67
CA SER A 19 -18.85 -28.41 -30.23
C SER A 19 -18.65 -29.00 -28.84
N VAL A 20 -17.54 -29.70 -28.60
CA VAL A 20 -17.12 -30.19 -27.30
C VAL A 20 -16.91 -29.06 -26.27
N MET A 21 -16.80 -27.84 -26.74
CA MET A 21 -16.69 -26.61 -25.92
C MET A 21 -18.06 -26.00 -25.57
N SER A 22 -19.13 -26.56 -26.08
CA SER A 22 -20.51 -26.09 -25.80
C SER A 22 -21.09 -26.85 -24.63
N GLU A 23 -21.13 -26.21 -23.46
CA GLU A 23 -21.81 -26.73 -22.29
C GLU A 23 -23.30 -26.91 -22.60
N HIS A 24 -23.88 -28.12 -22.31
CA HIS A 24 -25.25 -28.49 -22.65
C HIS A 24 -25.61 -28.51 -24.15
N GLY A 25 -24.64 -28.47 -25.06
CA GLY A 25 -24.89 -28.47 -26.53
C GLY A 25 -25.71 -29.68 -26.99
N HIS A 26 -25.44 -30.86 -26.46
CA HIS A 26 -26.23 -32.09 -26.73
C HIS A 26 -27.69 -32.01 -26.26
N ASP A 27 -27.95 -31.38 -25.14
CA ASP A 27 -29.32 -31.21 -24.61
C ASP A 27 -30.09 -30.21 -25.47
N MET A 28 -29.44 -29.16 -25.95
CA MET A 28 -30.04 -28.22 -26.91
C MET A 28 -30.40 -28.88 -28.23
N MET A 29 -29.51 -29.71 -28.78
CA MET A 29 -29.77 -30.44 -30.02
C MET A 29 -30.91 -31.45 -29.80
N ARG A 30 -30.96 -32.17 -28.70
CA ARG A 30 -32.04 -33.10 -28.35
C ARG A 30 -33.36 -32.39 -28.21
N ASN A 31 -33.41 -31.24 -27.55
CA ASN A 31 -34.61 -30.42 -27.43
C ASN A 31 -35.10 -29.94 -28.79
N PHE A 32 -34.21 -29.41 -29.64
CA PHE A 32 -34.57 -29.02 -30.99
C PHE A 32 -35.15 -30.15 -31.83
N LEU A 33 -34.55 -31.32 -31.77
CA LEU A 33 -35.03 -32.52 -32.49
C LEU A 33 -36.37 -33.06 -31.96
N SER A 34 -36.76 -32.72 -30.73
CA SER A 34 -38.04 -33.11 -30.13
C SER A 34 -39.19 -32.18 -30.54
N TRP A 35 -38.92 -31.03 -31.12
CA TRP A 35 -39.95 -30.08 -31.48
C TRP A 35 -40.66 -30.50 -32.78
N ARG A 36 -41.97 -30.21 -32.81
CA ARG A 36 -42.79 -30.30 -34.02
C ARG A 36 -42.91 -28.90 -34.62
N GLY A 37 -43.07 -28.79 -35.93
CA GLY A 37 -43.38 -27.54 -36.56
C GLY A 37 -44.67 -26.90 -36.02
N GLY A 38 -44.93 -25.65 -36.35
CA GLY A 38 -46.08 -24.91 -35.85
C GLY A 38 -45.76 -23.79 -34.88
N THR A 39 -46.61 -23.54 -33.93
CA THR A 39 -46.46 -22.50 -32.89
C THR A 39 -45.87 -23.06 -31.59
N TRP A 40 -45.42 -22.19 -30.72
CA TRP A 40 -44.93 -22.56 -29.38
C TRP A 40 -46.04 -23.15 -28.50
N GLU A 41 -47.31 -22.81 -28.75
CA GLU A 41 -48.46 -23.35 -28.05
C GLU A 41 -48.72 -24.84 -28.43
N GLU A 42 -48.35 -25.24 -29.64
CA GLU A 42 -48.45 -26.60 -30.14
C GLU A 42 -47.28 -27.49 -29.70
N ASN A 43 -46.26 -26.92 -29.07
CA ASN A 43 -45.09 -27.58 -28.51
C ASN A 43 -45.06 -27.44 -26.99
N PRO A 44 -45.98 -28.08 -26.24
CA PRO A 44 -46.12 -27.86 -24.78
C PRO A 44 -44.91 -28.27 -23.96
N HIS A 45 -44.00 -29.06 -24.54
CA HIS A 45 -42.72 -29.43 -23.92
C HIS A 45 -41.59 -28.49 -24.31
N ALA A 46 -41.84 -27.49 -25.15
CA ALA A 46 -40.96 -26.35 -25.36
C ALA A 46 -41.04 -25.34 -24.18
N GLN A 47 -41.26 -25.83 -22.97
CA GLN A 47 -40.99 -25.03 -21.80
C GLN A 47 -39.51 -24.64 -21.89
N VAL A 48 -39.29 -23.38 -22.22
CA VAL A 48 -38.07 -22.71 -21.89
C VAL A 48 -37.98 -22.89 -20.38
N TYR A 49 -37.22 -23.89 -19.92
CA TYR A 49 -36.52 -23.64 -18.69
C TYR A 49 -35.77 -22.36 -19.03
N ALA A 50 -36.24 -21.22 -18.52
CA ALA A 50 -35.32 -20.15 -18.24
C ALA A 50 -34.28 -20.86 -17.37
N VAL A 51 -33.20 -21.35 -18.01
CA VAL A 51 -31.95 -21.52 -17.31
C VAL A 51 -31.70 -20.10 -16.90
N THR A 52 -32.12 -19.74 -15.70
CA THR A 52 -31.45 -18.74 -14.93
C THR A 52 -30.06 -19.32 -14.89
N LEU A 53 -29.26 -18.94 -15.90
CA LEU A 53 -27.80 -19.02 -15.81
C LEU A 53 -27.56 -18.43 -14.43
N PRO A 54 -26.99 -19.18 -13.48
CA PRO A 54 -26.67 -18.62 -12.18
C PRO A 54 -25.98 -17.31 -12.54
N SER A 55 -26.51 -16.18 -12.10
CA SER A 55 -26.04 -14.87 -12.50
C SER A 55 -24.53 -14.91 -12.29
N GLU A 56 -23.78 -14.79 -13.38
CA GLU A 56 -22.33 -14.94 -13.34
C GLU A 56 -21.83 -14.18 -12.13
N SER A 57 -21.22 -14.88 -11.18
CA SER A 57 -20.74 -14.21 -9.97
C SER A 57 -19.83 -13.09 -10.39
N ILE A 58 -19.80 -12.01 -9.62
CA ILE A 58 -18.88 -10.89 -9.92
C ILE A 58 -17.43 -11.39 -10.02
N LEU A 59 -17.08 -12.42 -9.26
CA LEU A 59 -15.77 -13.05 -9.31
C LEU A 59 -15.49 -13.68 -10.67
N SER A 60 -16.45 -14.43 -11.24
CA SER A 60 -16.35 -15.01 -12.58
C SER A 60 -16.19 -13.92 -13.65
N ARG A 61 -16.96 -12.85 -13.55
CA ARG A 61 -16.85 -11.69 -14.47
C ARG A 61 -15.48 -11.02 -14.40
N ILE A 62 -14.95 -10.84 -13.20
CA ILE A 62 -13.60 -10.29 -12.99
C ILE A 62 -12.56 -11.25 -13.60
N TYR A 63 -12.68 -12.56 -13.35
CA TYR A 63 -11.78 -13.57 -13.90
C TYR A 63 -11.72 -13.52 -15.44
N HIS A 64 -12.87 -13.50 -16.09
CA HIS A 64 -12.93 -13.40 -17.56
C HIS A 64 -12.32 -12.09 -18.09
N GLN A 65 -12.64 -10.98 -17.43
CA GLN A 65 -12.08 -9.68 -17.85
C GLN A 65 -10.56 -9.67 -17.68
N ARG A 66 -10.03 -10.19 -16.55
CA ARG A 66 -8.57 -10.21 -16.33
C ARG A 66 -7.83 -11.06 -17.36
N ARG A 67 -8.42 -12.15 -17.85
CA ARG A 67 -7.85 -12.92 -18.96
C ARG A 67 -7.74 -12.09 -20.23
N ILE A 68 -8.80 -11.38 -20.58
CA ILE A 68 -8.82 -10.47 -21.73
C ILE A 68 -7.77 -9.37 -21.56
N ASP A 69 -7.68 -8.75 -20.40
CA ASP A 69 -6.71 -7.68 -20.09
C ASP A 69 -5.28 -8.19 -20.27
N VAL A 70 -4.97 -9.40 -19.80
CA VAL A 70 -3.64 -10.03 -19.94
C VAL A 70 -3.32 -10.34 -21.42
N GLU A 71 -4.29 -10.88 -22.18
CA GLU A 71 -4.12 -11.13 -23.61
C GLU A 71 -3.82 -9.84 -24.37
N GLN A 72 -4.57 -8.77 -24.08
CA GLN A 72 -4.36 -7.45 -24.68
C GLN A 72 -3.01 -6.85 -24.32
N ALA A 73 -2.60 -6.95 -23.04
CA ALA A 73 -1.31 -6.44 -22.59
C ALA A 73 -0.14 -7.15 -23.27
N GLN A 74 -0.23 -8.47 -23.42
CA GLN A 74 0.81 -9.28 -24.08
C GLN A 74 0.88 -9.04 -25.61
N ALA A 75 -0.21 -8.59 -26.22
CA ALA A 75 -0.25 -8.26 -27.65
C ALA A 75 0.50 -6.96 -27.99
N ILE A 76 0.83 -6.14 -27.00
CA ILE A 76 1.60 -4.91 -27.20
C ILE A 76 3.06 -5.29 -27.50
N PRO A 77 3.67 -4.81 -28.59
CA PRO A 77 5.06 -5.08 -28.92
C PRO A 77 6.03 -4.74 -27.77
N GLY A 78 6.91 -5.66 -27.42
CA GLY A 78 7.88 -5.50 -26.32
C GLY A 78 7.29 -5.76 -24.91
N ARG A 79 6.04 -6.24 -24.82
CA ARG A 79 5.35 -6.52 -23.55
C ARG A 79 4.87 -7.98 -23.43
N SER A 80 5.34 -8.89 -24.26
CA SER A 80 5.02 -10.31 -24.07
C SER A 80 5.64 -10.85 -22.78
N LEU A 81 5.14 -12.00 -22.28
CA LEU A 81 5.77 -12.67 -21.13
C LEU A 81 7.27 -12.88 -21.36
N ALA A 82 7.65 -13.31 -22.57
CA ALA A 82 9.07 -13.51 -22.92
C ALA A 82 9.90 -12.21 -22.86
N ASP A 83 9.31 -11.06 -23.18
CA ASP A 83 10.00 -9.77 -23.06
C ASP A 83 10.17 -9.35 -21.60
N LEU A 84 9.17 -9.62 -20.76
CA LEU A 84 9.25 -9.38 -19.32
C LEU A 84 10.31 -10.29 -18.67
N GLU A 85 10.37 -11.58 -19.05
CA GLU A 85 11.37 -12.52 -18.56
C GLU A 85 12.80 -12.12 -18.98
N LYS A 86 12.99 -11.60 -20.19
CA LYS A 86 14.27 -11.01 -20.60
C LYS A 86 14.66 -9.82 -19.73
N SER A 87 13.70 -8.95 -19.41
CA SER A 87 13.94 -7.80 -18.54
C SER A 87 14.34 -8.22 -17.13
N LEU A 88 13.71 -9.27 -16.59
CA LEU A 88 14.07 -9.89 -15.31
C LEU A 88 15.46 -10.52 -15.35
N ALA A 89 15.80 -11.21 -16.44
CA ALA A 89 17.14 -11.78 -16.65
C ALA A 89 18.25 -10.73 -16.74
N LEU A 90 17.90 -9.51 -17.16
CA LEU A 90 18.79 -8.34 -17.16
C LEU A 90 18.82 -7.60 -15.82
N HIS A 91 18.12 -8.09 -14.79
CA HIS A 91 18.02 -7.49 -13.45
C HIS A 91 17.52 -6.04 -13.49
N LEU A 92 16.51 -5.74 -14.32
CA LEU A 92 15.89 -4.42 -14.40
C LEU A 92 14.82 -4.20 -13.31
N ASP A 93 14.52 -5.23 -12.55
CA ASP A 93 13.59 -5.20 -11.43
C ASP A 93 14.22 -4.51 -10.20
N PRO A 94 13.43 -3.74 -9.44
CA PRO A 94 13.90 -3.11 -8.20
C PRO A 94 14.28 -4.15 -7.13
N ALA A 95 15.18 -3.77 -6.21
CA ALA A 95 15.59 -4.63 -5.10
C ALA A 95 14.38 -5.13 -4.29
N GLN A 96 14.32 -6.44 -4.10
CA GLN A 96 13.26 -7.15 -3.39
C GLN A 96 13.58 -7.28 -1.91
N ILE A 97 12.55 -7.38 -1.08
CA ILE A 97 12.66 -7.77 0.33
C ILE A 97 11.81 -9.00 0.61
N ASP A 98 12.22 -9.76 1.61
CA ASP A 98 11.52 -10.95 2.06
C ASP A 98 10.16 -10.58 2.68
N PHE A 99 9.06 -10.92 2.00
CA PHE A 99 7.70 -10.58 2.42
C PHE A 99 7.29 -11.23 3.74
N PRO A 100 7.42 -12.57 3.95
CA PRO A 100 7.09 -13.20 5.22
C PRO A 100 7.83 -12.61 6.41
N ARG A 101 9.12 -12.39 6.28
CA ARG A 101 9.95 -11.77 7.32
C ARG A 101 9.53 -10.34 7.58
N ARG A 102 9.26 -9.54 6.53
CA ARG A 102 8.85 -8.14 6.69
C ARG A 102 7.45 -8.02 7.29
N LEU A 103 6.55 -8.94 6.96
CA LEU A 103 5.21 -9.00 7.53
C LEU A 103 5.24 -9.12 9.05
N LEU A 104 6.14 -9.94 9.58
CA LEU A 104 6.26 -10.20 11.02
C LEU A 104 7.29 -9.32 11.75
N GLN A 105 7.94 -8.39 11.06
CA GLN A 105 8.94 -7.53 11.67
C GLN A 105 8.31 -6.58 12.71
N GLY A 106 8.82 -6.62 13.95
CA GLY A 106 8.30 -5.80 15.07
C GLY A 106 6.92 -6.22 15.55
N THR A 107 6.51 -7.47 15.28
CA THR A 107 5.27 -8.06 15.82
C THR A 107 5.54 -8.88 17.06
N GLU A 108 4.54 -8.98 17.93
CA GLU A 108 4.48 -9.83 19.10
C GLU A 108 3.12 -10.56 19.12
N PRO A 109 2.89 -11.54 19.98
CA PRO A 109 1.59 -12.20 20.06
C PRO A 109 0.39 -11.24 20.20
N SER A 110 0.59 -10.11 20.87
CA SER A 110 -0.42 -9.06 21.07
C SER A 110 -0.36 -7.89 20.05
N VAL A 111 0.66 -7.89 19.18
CA VAL A 111 0.91 -6.82 18.21
C VAL A 111 0.96 -7.41 16.81
N PRO A 112 -0.07 -7.22 15.98
CA PRO A 112 -0.13 -7.80 14.63
C PRO A 112 0.80 -7.09 13.65
N GLY A 113 1.22 -7.82 12.61
CA GLY A 113 1.67 -7.24 11.36
C GLY A 113 0.50 -6.55 10.66
N VAL A 114 0.73 -5.36 10.10
CA VAL A 114 -0.35 -4.62 9.44
C VAL A 114 -0.02 -4.43 7.97
N MET A 115 -0.93 -4.93 7.13
CA MET A 115 -0.97 -4.70 5.70
C MET A 115 -1.98 -3.57 5.42
N ALA A 116 -1.49 -2.40 5.03
CA ALA A 116 -2.32 -1.24 4.73
C ALA A 116 -2.66 -1.22 3.23
N GLU A 117 -3.96 -1.24 2.89
CA GLU A 117 -4.40 -1.37 1.50
C GLU A 117 -4.77 -0.02 0.90
N ILE A 118 -4.26 0.24 -0.30
CA ILE A 118 -4.65 1.37 -1.17
C ILE A 118 -5.74 0.88 -2.11
N LYS A 119 -6.95 1.45 -1.97
CA LYS A 119 -8.12 1.03 -2.72
C LYS A 119 -9.04 2.20 -3.04
N ARG A 120 -9.22 2.52 -4.34
CA ARG A 120 -10.06 3.62 -4.80
C ARG A 120 -11.54 3.28 -4.87
N ALA A 121 -11.84 2.03 -5.22
CA ALA A 121 -13.21 1.55 -5.35
C ALA A 121 -13.31 0.05 -5.03
N SER A 122 -14.52 -0.48 -4.90
CA SER A 122 -14.78 -1.92 -4.85
C SER A 122 -16.19 -2.24 -5.35
N PRO A 123 -16.45 -3.47 -5.85
CA PRO A 123 -17.78 -3.87 -6.31
C PRO A 123 -18.87 -3.69 -5.25
N SER A 124 -18.56 -3.94 -3.96
CA SER A 124 -19.52 -3.91 -2.86
C SER A 124 -19.78 -2.51 -2.27
N LYS A 125 -18.87 -1.55 -2.46
CA LYS A 125 -18.95 -0.20 -1.86
C LYS A 125 -18.96 0.92 -2.89
N GLY A 126 -18.77 0.60 -4.18
CA GLY A 126 -18.58 1.62 -5.21
C GLY A 126 -17.29 2.43 -4.97
N ASN A 127 -17.35 3.71 -5.23
CA ASN A 127 -16.23 4.63 -5.09
C ASN A 127 -15.93 4.91 -3.61
N ILE A 128 -14.66 4.76 -3.19
CA ILE A 128 -14.18 4.99 -1.83
C ILE A 128 -13.33 6.26 -1.78
N ALA A 129 -12.31 6.36 -2.65
CA ALA A 129 -11.37 7.46 -2.68
C ALA A 129 -10.75 7.59 -4.10
N LEU A 130 -11.56 7.94 -5.10
CA LEU A 130 -11.14 7.98 -6.50
C LEU A 130 -9.90 8.85 -6.78
N HIS A 131 -9.78 9.96 -6.02
CA HIS A 131 -8.69 10.93 -6.20
C HIS A 131 -7.47 10.63 -5.31
N ALA A 132 -7.45 9.48 -4.62
CA ALA A 132 -6.30 9.13 -3.79
C ALA A 132 -5.05 8.93 -4.65
N HIS A 133 -3.99 9.66 -4.32
CA HIS A 133 -2.69 9.51 -4.95
C HIS A 133 -1.92 8.37 -4.28
N ALA A 134 -1.60 7.32 -5.03
CA ALA A 134 -1.04 6.08 -4.49
C ALA A 134 0.30 6.30 -3.76
N GLY A 135 1.19 7.12 -4.31
CA GLY A 135 2.48 7.44 -3.68
C GLY A 135 2.34 8.20 -2.36
N GLU A 136 1.42 9.16 -2.27
CA GLU A 136 1.14 9.90 -1.03
C GLU A 136 0.57 8.98 0.06
N GLN A 137 -0.39 8.12 -0.30
CA GLN A 137 -0.92 7.13 0.64
C GLN A 137 0.16 6.15 1.10
N ALA A 138 1.04 5.72 0.20
CA ALA A 138 2.15 4.83 0.53
C ALA A 138 3.11 5.45 1.55
N LEU A 139 3.49 6.71 1.37
CA LEU A 139 4.32 7.44 2.34
C LEU A 139 3.63 7.53 3.71
N ALA A 140 2.35 7.89 3.74
CA ALA A 140 1.58 7.98 4.98
C ALA A 140 1.51 6.62 5.70
N TYR A 141 1.30 5.52 4.96
CA TYR A 141 1.26 4.17 5.53
C TYR A 141 2.63 3.70 6.03
N ALA A 142 3.69 3.95 5.26
CA ALA A 142 5.05 3.62 5.67
C ALA A 142 5.47 4.38 6.93
N GLN A 143 5.20 5.70 7.00
CA GLN A 143 5.45 6.53 8.17
C GLN A 143 4.63 6.13 9.39
N SER A 144 3.42 5.60 9.17
CA SER A 144 2.59 5.05 10.24
C SER A 144 3.07 3.68 10.73
N GLY A 145 4.06 3.08 10.05
CA GLY A 145 4.66 1.80 10.45
C GLY A 145 4.00 0.58 9.85
N ALA A 146 3.36 0.68 8.69
CA ALA A 146 2.84 -0.49 7.96
C ALA A 146 3.96 -1.50 7.66
N ASN A 147 3.68 -2.80 7.85
CA ASN A 147 4.60 -3.86 7.48
C ASN A 147 4.56 -4.11 5.97
N VAL A 148 3.38 -4.01 5.40
CA VAL A 148 3.12 -4.23 3.97
C VAL A 148 2.18 -3.16 3.45
N ILE A 149 2.38 -2.72 2.21
CA ILE A 149 1.41 -1.91 1.48
C ILE A 149 0.79 -2.79 0.39
N SER A 150 -0.52 -3.00 0.49
CA SER A 150 -1.31 -3.71 -0.49
C SER A 150 -1.85 -2.73 -1.53
N VAL A 151 -1.56 -2.95 -2.81
CA VAL A 151 -1.93 -2.05 -3.90
C VAL A 151 -2.90 -2.77 -4.83
N LEU A 152 -4.16 -2.30 -4.88
CA LEU A 152 -5.12 -2.78 -5.88
C LEU A 152 -4.64 -2.33 -7.26
N THR A 153 -4.52 -3.28 -8.20
CA THR A 153 -4.10 -3.00 -9.59
C THR A 153 -5.15 -3.40 -10.63
N GLU A 154 -6.32 -3.84 -10.18
CA GLU A 154 -7.44 -4.16 -11.06
C GLU A 154 -8.13 -2.87 -11.53
N PRO A 155 -8.24 -2.59 -12.85
CA PRO A 155 -8.65 -1.29 -13.34
C PRO A 155 -10.17 -1.08 -13.43
N THR A 156 -10.94 -2.14 -13.65
CA THR A 156 -12.37 -2.03 -13.97
C THR A 156 -13.22 -1.76 -12.75
N TRP A 157 -13.08 -2.55 -11.69
CA TRP A 157 -13.91 -2.48 -10.49
C TRP A 157 -13.23 -1.79 -9.31
N PHE A 158 -11.91 -1.91 -9.21
CA PHE A 158 -11.15 -1.35 -8.08
C PHE A 158 -10.44 -0.03 -8.43
N LYS A 159 -10.41 0.34 -9.72
CA LYS A 159 -9.84 1.62 -10.22
C LYS A 159 -8.36 1.79 -9.85
N GLY A 160 -7.62 0.68 -9.79
CA GLY A 160 -6.19 0.65 -9.61
C GLY A 160 -5.45 0.30 -10.89
N THR A 161 -4.14 0.51 -10.93
CA THR A 161 -3.30 0.18 -12.09
C THR A 161 -1.95 -0.35 -11.66
N ILE A 162 -1.20 -0.97 -12.59
CA ILE A 162 0.17 -1.42 -12.31
C ILE A 162 1.11 -0.22 -12.08
N GLU A 163 0.82 0.91 -12.70
CA GLU A 163 1.55 2.17 -12.51
C GLU A 163 1.39 2.69 -11.07
N ASP A 164 0.25 2.48 -10.42
CA ASP A 164 0.08 2.78 -8.99
C ASP A 164 1.06 1.97 -8.14
N LEU A 165 1.25 0.69 -8.46
CA LEU A 165 2.19 -0.16 -7.75
C LEU A 165 3.64 0.33 -7.93
N ALA A 166 4.02 0.65 -9.16
CA ALA A 166 5.35 1.21 -9.45
C ALA A 166 5.57 2.55 -8.73
N LEU A 167 4.54 3.41 -8.70
CA LEU A 167 4.58 4.69 -7.98
C LEU A 167 4.73 4.48 -6.47
N VAL A 168 3.99 3.52 -5.89
CA VAL A 168 4.11 3.13 -4.47
C VAL A 168 5.53 2.65 -4.18
N ARG A 169 6.06 1.76 -5.02
CA ARG A 169 7.41 1.24 -4.87
C ARG A 169 8.47 2.35 -4.89
N HIS A 170 8.34 3.27 -5.84
CA HIS A 170 9.23 4.43 -5.95
C HIS A 170 9.12 5.36 -4.73
N ALA A 171 7.91 5.65 -4.27
CA ALA A 171 7.66 6.53 -3.13
C ALA A 171 8.31 6.03 -1.83
N VAL A 172 8.38 4.71 -1.62
CA VAL A 172 8.96 4.14 -0.40
C VAL A 172 10.40 3.65 -0.58
N GLU A 173 11.00 3.82 -1.76
CA GLU A 173 12.35 3.32 -2.12
C GLU A 173 13.42 3.63 -1.08
N ARG A 174 13.46 4.88 -0.64
CA ARG A 174 14.50 5.40 0.25
C ARG A 174 14.15 5.30 1.73
N ILE A 175 13.00 4.74 2.07
CA ILE A 175 12.60 4.58 3.49
C ILE A 175 13.42 3.44 4.09
N PRO A 176 14.18 3.67 5.16
CA PRO A 176 14.86 2.60 5.89
C PRO A 176 13.83 1.55 6.36
N ASN A 177 14.10 0.27 6.12
CA ASN A 177 13.14 -0.80 6.42
C ASN A 177 11.75 -0.57 5.77
N ARG A 178 11.73 -0.20 4.50
CA ARG A 178 10.50 0.05 3.75
C ARG A 178 9.49 -1.10 3.93
N PRO A 179 8.18 -0.83 3.89
CA PRO A 179 7.18 -1.89 3.84
C PRO A 179 7.35 -2.77 2.58
N ALA A 180 6.97 -4.04 2.70
CA ALA A 180 6.84 -4.90 1.53
C ALA A 180 5.65 -4.43 0.68
N ILE A 181 5.69 -4.69 -0.62
CA ILE A 181 4.64 -4.28 -1.55
C ILE A 181 3.94 -5.52 -2.09
N LEU A 182 2.64 -5.61 -1.86
CA LEU A 182 1.76 -6.64 -2.38
C LEU A 182 1.01 -6.12 -3.60
N ARG A 183 1.14 -6.81 -4.75
CA ARG A 183 0.18 -6.67 -5.84
C ARG A 183 -1.13 -7.35 -5.46
N LYS A 184 -2.15 -6.58 -5.15
CA LYS A 184 -3.50 -7.05 -4.87
C LYS A 184 -4.32 -7.01 -6.15
N ASP A 185 -4.40 -8.15 -6.83
CA ASP A 185 -5.04 -8.30 -8.13
C ASP A 185 -5.63 -9.71 -8.26
N PHE A 186 -6.38 -9.97 -9.29
CA PHE A 186 -6.87 -11.28 -9.68
C PHE A 186 -5.86 -11.89 -10.66
N ILE A 187 -4.90 -12.62 -10.12
CA ILE A 187 -3.79 -13.21 -10.88
C ILE A 187 -4.27 -14.50 -11.55
N VAL A 188 -4.21 -14.54 -12.89
CA VAL A 188 -4.67 -15.66 -13.72
C VAL A 188 -3.58 -16.19 -14.67
N HIS A 189 -2.46 -15.48 -14.78
CA HIS A 189 -1.38 -15.79 -15.72
C HIS A 189 -0.01 -15.33 -15.19
N GLU A 190 1.07 -16.01 -15.57
CA GLU A 190 2.46 -15.70 -15.20
C GLU A 190 2.89 -14.30 -15.61
N TYR A 191 2.33 -13.80 -16.70
CA TYR A 191 2.54 -12.44 -17.18
C TYR A 191 2.35 -11.41 -16.05
N GLN A 192 1.26 -11.53 -15.29
CA GLN A 192 0.97 -10.60 -14.21
C GLN A 192 1.99 -10.69 -13.06
N ILE A 193 2.56 -11.87 -12.83
CA ILE A 193 3.58 -12.08 -11.80
C ILE A 193 4.91 -11.45 -12.23
N ALA A 194 5.33 -11.67 -13.48
CA ALA A 194 6.53 -11.04 -14.05
C ALA A 194 6.40 -9.51 -14.08
N GLU A 195 5.23 -9.01 -14.52
CA GLU A 195 4.90 -7.59 -14.54
C GLU A 195 4.95 -6.98 -13.11
N ALA A 196 4.37 -7.68 -12.12
CA ALA A 196 4.42 -7.27 -10.71
C ALA A 196 5.85 -7.13 -10.20
N ARG A 197 6.70 -8.11 -10.49
CA ARG A 197 8.10 -8.13 -10.07
C ARG A 197 8.87 -6.96 -10.68
N LEU A 198 8.71 -6.70 -11.98
CA LEU A 198 9.33 -5.56 -12.67
C LEU A 198 8.82 -4.21 -12.15
N ALA A 199 7.54 -4.13 -11.79
CA ALA A 199 6.98 -2.92 -11.15
C ALA A 199 7.42 -2.75 -9.69
N GLY A 200 8.12 -3.73 -9.11
CA GLY A 200 8.71 -3.67 -7.78
C GLY A 200 7.86 -4.25 -6.66
N ALA A 201 6.93 -5.16 -6.97
CA ALA A 201 6.26 -5.97 -5.95
C ALA A 201 7.25 -6.91 -5.24
N ASP A 202 7.04 -7.10 -3.94
CA ASP A 202 7.75 -8.08 -3.12
C ASP A 202 6.93 -9.37 -2.97
N THR A 203 5.63 -9.31 -3.25
CA THR A 203 4.70 -10.42 -3.20
C THR A 203 3.47 -10.15 -4.08
N ILE A 204 2.74 -11.23 -4.39
CA ILE A 204 1.47 -11.19 -5.14
C ILE A 204 0.38 -11.94 -4.39
N LEU A 205 -0.88 -11.75 -4.80
CA LEU A 205 -2.02 -12.49 -4.30
C LEU A 205 -2.37 -13.66 -5.22
N LEU A 206 -2.60 -14.84 -4.64
CA LEU A 206 -3.23 -15.96 -5.33
C LEU A 206 -4.55 -16.30 -4.64
N ILE A 207 -5.67 -16.20 -5.37
CA ILE A 207 -7.03 -16.49 -4.86
C ILE A 207 -7.40 -17.91 -5.24
N VAL A 208 -7.45 -18.81 -4.27
CA VAL A 208 -7.71 -20.25 -4.49
C VAL A 208 -9.08 -20.49 -5.12
N ALA A 209 -10.09 -19.72 -4.74
CA ALA A 209 -11.46 -19.80 -5.29
C ALA A 209 -11.54 -19.63 -6.82
N MET A 210 -10.56 -18.94 -7.42
CA MET A 210 -10.55 -18.60 -8.86
C MET A 210 -9.79 -19.57 -9.73
N LEU A 211 -8.88 -20.35 -9.15
CA LEU A 211 -7.88 -21.12 -9.88
C LEU A 211 -8.15 -22.60 -9.74
N ASP A 212 -8.06 -23.35 -10.82
CA ASP A 212 -7.93 -24.80 -10.75
C ASP A 212 -6.57 -25.20 -10.16
N ASP A 213 -6.42 -26.46 -9.74
CA ASP A 213 -5.23 -26.90 -9.03
C ASP A 213 -3.97 -26.81 -9.91
N ILE A 214 -4.08 -27.10 -11.20
CA ILE A 214 -2.95 -27.06 -12.12
C ILE A 214 -2.44 -25.62 -12.25
N THR A 215 -3.34 -24.69 -12.48
CA THR A 215 -3.02 -23.26 -12.61
C THR A 215 -2.52 -22.69 -11.29
N LEU A 216 -3.13 -23.05 -10.15
CA LEU A 216 -2.72 -22.60 -8.83
C LEU A 216 -1.28 -23.02 -8.51
N HIS A 217 -0.92 -24.28 -8.70
CA HIS A 217 0.45 -24.78 -8.48
C HIS A 217 1.46 -24.13 -9.43
N ARG A 218 1.09 -23.95 -10.69
CA ARG A 218 1.94 -23.33 -11.70
C ARG A 218 2.26 -21.87 -11.35
N LEU A 219 1.24 -21.07 -11.01
CA LEU A 219 1.43 -19.67 -10.64
C LEU A 219 2.18 -19.52 -9.32
N TYR A 220 1.92 -20.40 -8.35
CA TYR A 220 2.66 -20.44 -7.09
C TYR A 220 4.14 -20.71 -7.34
N ALA A 221 4.47 -21.76 -8.11
CA ALA A 221 5.85 -22.12 -8.44
C ALA A 221 6.55 -20.98 -9.21
N TYR A 222 5.88 -20.35 -10.16
CA TYR A 222 6.43 -19.23 -10.92
C TYR A 222 6.73 -18.02 -10.03
N SER A 223 5.83 -17.69 -9.10
CA SER A 223 6.07 -16.62 -8.12
C SER A 223 7.28 -16.92 -7.23
N LYS A 224 7.40 -18.16 -6.75
CA LYS A 224 8.55 -18.61 -5.96
C LYS A 224 9.86 -18.55 -6.77
N HIS A 225 9.82 -18.91 -8.05
CA HIS A 225 10.97 -18.80 -8.96
C HIS A 225 11.48 -17.36 -9.07
N LEU A 226 10.59 -16.37 -9.03
CA LEU A 226 10.95 -14.94 -9.02
C LEU A 226 11.28 -14.41 -7.61
N GLY A 227 11.43 -15.27 -6.60
CA GLY A 227 11.78 -14.90 -5.22
C GLY A 227 10.61 -14.36 -4.40
N MET A 228 9.38 -14.35 -4.93
CA MET A 228 8.20 -13.85 -4.24
C MET A 228 7.42 -14.99 -3.57
N GLU A 229 7.33 -14.99 -2.24
CA GLU A 229 6.36 -15.81 -1.52
C GLU A 229 4.96 -15.22 -1.72
N PRO A 230 3.98 -15.94 -2.34
CA PRO A 230 2.65 -15.41 -2.52
C PRO A 230 1.85 -15.32 -1.21
N LEU A 231 0.95 -14.33 -1.11
CA LEU A 231 -0.18 -14.38 -0.18
C LEU A 231 -1.26 -15.28 -0.79
N VAL A 232 -1.47 -16.47 -0.24
CA VAL A 232 -2.49 -17.42 -0.73
C VAL A 232 -3.80 -17.14 0.00
N GLU A 233 -4.83 -16.71 -0.73
CA GLU A 233 -6.12 -16.31 -0.16
C GLU A 233 -7.13 -17.46 -0.22
N VAL A 234 -7.80 -17.74 0.91
CA VAL A 234 -8.83 -18.76 1.08
C VAL A 234 -10.05 -18.21 1.83
N ASN A 235 -11.23 -18.78 1.57
CA ASN A 235 -12.48 -18.42 2.26
C ASN A 235 -13.22 -19.61 2.88
N CYS A 236 -12.94 -20.85 2.46
CA CYS A 236 -13.59 -22.05 2.96
C CYS A 236 -12.60 -23.19 3.23
N ALA A 237 -13.09 -24.27 3.83
CA ALA A 237 -12.27 -25.42 4.23
C ALA A 237 -11.66 -26.16 3.02
N GLU A 238 -12.41 -26.28 1.94
CA GLU A 238 -11.98 -26.91 0.70
C GLU A 238 -10.82 -26.13 0.08
N GLU A 239 -10.92 -24.80 0.04
CA GLU A 239 -9.85 -23.91 -0.43
C GLU A 239 -8.61 -23.99 0.47
N MET A 240 -8.81 -24.06 1.80
CA MET A 240 -7.71 -24.24 2.76
C MET A 240 -6.96 -25.55 2.49
N GLN A 241 -7.65 -26.65 2.25
CA GLN A 241 -7.02 -27.93 1.93
C GLN A 241 -6.17 -27.85 0.66
N ARG A 242 -6.66 -27.18 -0.38
CA ARG A 242 -5.93 -26.94 -1.64
C ARG A 242 -4.73 -26.05 -1.42
N ALA A 243 -4.88 -24.96 -0.65
CA ALA A 243 -3.78 -24.06 -0.31
C ALA A 243 -2.66 -24.76 0.46
N LEU A 244 -3.00 -25.65 1.40
CA LEU A 244 -2.01 -26.38 2.20
C LEU A 244 -1.15 -27.35 1.39
N GLN A 245 -1.59 -27.78 0.19
CA GLN A 245 -0.80 -28.60 -0.72
C GLN A 245 0.36 -27.82 -1.37
N LEU A 246 0.30 -26.48 -1.40
CA LEU A 246 1.36 -25.63 -1.91
C LEU A 246 2.50 -25.44 -0.90
N GLU A 247 2.30 -25.82 0.36
CA GLU A 247 3.23 -25.57 1.48
C GLU A 247 3.60 -24.07 1.61
N PRO A 248 2.61 -23.16 1.64
CA PRO A 248 2.88 -21.72 1.65
C PRO A 248 3.36 -21.26 3.04
N GLN A 249 4.17 -20.21 3.08
CA GLN A 249 4.56 -19.59 4.34
C GLN A 249 3.48 -18.66 4.91
N VAL A 250 2.63 -18.11 4.04
CA VAL A 250 1.60 -17.13 4.41
C VAL A 250 0.26 -17.46 3.78
N ILE A 251 -0.78 -17.59 4.58
CA ILE A 251 -2.16 -17.76 4.12
C ILE A 251 -3.01 -16.58 4.60
N GLY A 252 -3.75 -15.99 3.68
CA GLY A 252 -4.77 -14.98 3.95
C GLY A 252 -6.16 -15.62 4.05
N ILE A 253 -6.83 -15.48 5.18
CA ILE A 253 -8.23 -15.93 5.33
C ILE A 253 -9.13 -14.73 5.06
N ASN A 254 -9.89 -14.78 3.97
CA ASN A 254 -10.80 -13.71 3.60
C ASN A 254 -12.17 -13.93 4.27
N ASN A 255 -12.52 -13.01 5.18
CA ASN A 255 -13.82 -13.02 5.85
C ASN A 255 -14.97 -12.57 4.92
N ARG A 256 -14.65 -12.05 3.75
CA ARG A 256 -15.63 -11.72 2.72
C ARG A 256 -15.72 -12.83 1.71
N ASN A 257 -16.91 -13.40 1.55
CA ASN A 257 -17.21 -14.30 0.45
C ASN A 257 -17.15 -13.52 -0.87
N LEU A 258 -16.32 -13.94 -1.80
CA LEU A 258 -16.13 -13.23 -3.08
C LEU A 258 -17.27 -13.43 -4.08
N HIS A 259 -18.18 -14.40 -3.82
CA HIS A 259 -19.37 -14.63 -4.64
C HIS A 259 -20.58 -13.81 -4.15
N SER A 260 -20.86 -13.80 -2.82
CA SER A 260 -22.00 -13.10 -2.22
C SER A 260 -21.67 -11.69 -1.67
N PHE A 261 -20.39 -11.37 -1.48
CA PHE A 261 -19.87 -10.18 -0.79
C PHE A 261 -20.27 -10.05 0.69
N GLU A 262 -20.88 -11.04 1.26
CA GLU A 262 -21.15 -11.06 2.70
C GLU A 262 -19.87 -11.22 3.49
N VAL A 263 -19.81 -10.57 4.65
CA VAL A 263 -18.65 -10.63 5.55
C VAL A 263 -19.06 -11.47 6.76
N ASP A 264 -18.35 -12.58 6.95
CA ASP A 264 -18.47 -13.44 8.12
C ASP A 264 -17.14 -13.49 8.87
N MET A 265 -17.05 -12.77 9.97
CA MET A 265 -15.85 -12.68 10.79
C MET A 265 -15.46 -14.01 11.44
N SER A 266 -16.38 -14.97 11.52
CA SER A 266 -16.10 -16.31 12.06
C SER A 266 -15.34 -17.22 11.09
N THR A 267 -15.21 -16.83 9.80
CA THR A 267 -14.49 -17.60 8.79
C THR A 267 -13.04 -17.86 9.22
N THR A 268 -12.34 -16.81 9.66
CA THR A 268 -10.98 -16.95 10.18
C THR A 268 -10.89 -17.93 11.34
N THR A 269 -11.84 -17.87 12.28
CA THR A 269 -11.91 -18.80 13.44
C THR A 269 -11.98 -20.25 13.02
N ARG A 270 -12.86 -20.54 12.05
CA ARG A 270 -13.08 -21.92 11.57
C ARG A 270 -11.89 -22.52 10.84
N LEU A 271 -11.09 -21.69 10.16
CA LEU A 271 -10.01 -22.15 9.29
C LEU A 271 -8.62 -22.07 9.91
N ALA A 272 -8.45 -21.32 11.00
CA ALA A 272 -7.14 -21.02 11.57
C ALA A 272 -6.35 -22.27 12.00
N GLN A 273 -6.99 -23.24 12.63
CA GLN A 273 -6.31 -24.39 13.24
C GLN A 273 -5.47 -25.18 12.22
N ALA A 274 -6.00 -25.47 11.04
CA ALA A 274 -5.34 -26.29 10.02
C ALA A 274 -3.99 -25.68 9.53
N ALA A 275 -3.89 -24.36 9.51
CA ALA A 275 -2.68 -23.66 9.12
C ALA A 275 -1.67 -23.52 10.29
N LEU A 276 -2.17 -23.31 11.52
CA LEU A 276 -1.35 -23.20 12.71
C LEU A 276 -0.58 -24.48 13.03
N GLU A 277 -1.19 -25.64 12.81
CA GLU A 277 -0.54 -26.96 12.98
C GLU A 277 0.68 -27.14 12.04
N ARG A 278 0.78 -26.35 10.96
CA ARG A 278 1.88 -26.35 9.99
C ARG A 278 2.82 -25.14 10.10
N ASN A 279 2.71 -24.35 11.16
CA ASN A 279 3.49 -23.12 11.39
C ASN A 279 3.35 -22.08 10.26
N ILE A 280 2.21 -22.04 9.57
CA ILE A 280 1.91 -21.08 8.52
C ILE A 280 1.47 -19.76 9.14
N THR A 281 2.00 -18.64 8.66
CA THR A 281 1.59 -17.31 9.09
C THR A 281 0.19 -16.98 8.56
N LEU A 282 -0.75 -16.75 9.48
CA LEU A 282 -2.11 -16.38 9.13
C LEU A 282 -2.30 -14.86 9.08
N VAL A 283 -3.00 -14.42 8.03
CA VAL A 283 -3.42 -13.04 7.83
C VAL A 283 -4.95 -12.98 7.75
N ALA A 284 -5.60 -12.20 8.60
CA ALA A 284 -7.04 -11.93 8.47
C ALA A 284 -7.28 -10.83 7.45
N LEU A 285 -8.13 -11.12 6.44
CA LEU A 285 -8.47 -10.21 5.37
C LEU A 285 -9.94 -9.81 5.46
N SER A 286 -10.26 -8.56 5.13
CA SER A 286 -11.61 -7.99 5.09
C SER A 286 -12.31 -7.88 6.46
N GLY A 287 -13.21 -6.90 6.55
CA GLY A 287 -14.12 -6.71 7.69
C GLY A 287 -13.54 -5.94 8.87
N ILE A 288 -12.25 -5.74 8.96
CA ILE A 288 -11.57 -5.12 10.11
C ILE A 288 -11.83 -3.61 10.13
N GLN A 289 -12.43 -3.12 11.21
CA GLN A 289 -12.74 -1.70 11.42
C GLN A 289 -11.89 -1.08 12.55
N GLY A 290 -11.42 -1.88 13.51
CA GLY A 290 -10.69 -1.38 14.65
C GLY A 290 -10.04 -2.46 15.52
N ARG A 291 -9.55 -2.05 16.68
CA ARG A 291 -8.80 -2.93 17.60
C ARG A 291 -9.61 -4.12 18.11
N VAL A 292 -10.89 -3.95 18.34
CA VAL A 292 -11.77 -5.01 18.86
C VAL A 292 -11.79 -6.22 17.91
N ASP A 293 -11.87 -5.97 16.58
CA ASP A 293 -11.81 -7.03 15.58
C ASP A 293 -10.45 -7.73 15.57
N VAL A 294 -9.38 -6.94 15.72
CA VAL A 294 -8.00 -7.44 15.75
C VAL A 294 -7.77 -8.38 16.92
N GLU A 295 -8.25 -8.05 18.12
CA GLU A 295 -8.08 -8.86 19.33
C GLU A 295 -8.71 -10.24 19.19
N GLN A 296 -9.87 -10.32 18.53
CA GLN A 296 -10.51 -11.61 18.26
C GLN A 296 -9.60 -12.52 17.43
N TYR A 297 -8.95 -11.99 16.41
CA TYR A 297 -8.06 -12.75 15.52
C TYR A 297 -6.74 -13.12 16.19
N LEU A 298 -6.14 -12.20 16.97
CA LEU A 298 -4.91 -12.50 17.71
C LEU A 298 -5.10 -13.67 18.69
N ASN A 299 -6.24 -13.72 19.37
CA ASN A 299 -6.61 -14.81 20.27
C ASN A 299 -6.75 -16.17 19.56
N GLN A 300 -6.88 -16.16 18.24
CA GLN A 300 -6.98 -17.36 17.39
C GLN A 300 -5.66 -17.72 16.70
N GLY A 301 -4.57 -17.05 17.03
CA GLY A 301 -3.24 -17.30 16.47
C GLY A 301 -2.94 -16.56 15.16
N VAL A 302 -3.84 -15.70 14.68
CA VAL A 302 -3.55 -14.82 13.55
C VAL A 302 -2.42 -13.84 13.92
N ARG A 303 -1.46 -13.67 13.02
CA ARG A 303 -0.28 -12.84 13.28
C ARG A 303 -0.27 -11.52 12.50
N ALA A 304 -1.09 -11.41 11.49
CA ALA A 304 -1.18 -10.19 10.67
C ALA A 304 -2.61 -9.92 10.18
N ILE A 305 -2.87 -8.69 9.82
CA ILE A 305 -4.17 -8.20 9.34
C ILE A 305 -4.00 -7.36 8.09
N LEU A 306 -5.00 -7.40 7.20
CA LEU A 306 -5.10 -6.50 6.05
C LEU A 306 -6.29 -5.56 6.24
N VAL A 307 -6.03 -4.25 6.20
CA VAL A 307 -7.03 -3.21 6.42
C VAL A 307 -7.00 -2.21 5.26
N GLY A 308 -8.13 -2.06 4.56
CA GLY A 308 -8.27 -1.16 3.42
C GLY A 308 -9.17 0.05 3.75
N GLU A 309 -10.49 -0.15 3.66
CA GLU A 309 -11.48 0.94 3.76
C GLU A 309 -11.33 1.79 5.02
N ALA A 310 -11.17 1.17 6.19
CA ALA A 310 -10.99 1.87 7.45
C ALA A 310 -9.71 2.73 7.44
N PHE A 311 -8.62 2.22 6.86
CA PHE A 311 -7.38 2.99 6.70
C PHE A 311 -7.54 4.16 5.73
N MET A 312 -8.19 3.94 4.58
CA MET A 312 -8.44 5.02 3.61
C MET A 312 -9.24 6.17 4.23
N ARG A 313 -10.20 5.87 5.11
CA ARG A 313 -11.06 6.86 5.78
C ARG A 313 -10.44 7.50 7.02
N ALA A 314 -9.44 6.91 7.64
CA ALA A 314 -8.81 7.43 8.84
C ALA A 314 -8.17 8.80 8.57
N GLN A 315 -8.52 9.82 9.33
CA GLN A 315 -7.92 11.15 9.24
C GLN A 315 -6.47 11.15 9.77
N ASP A 316 -6.23 10.46 10.87
CA ASP A 316 -4.90 10.27 11.46
C ASP A 316 -4.47 8.81 11.29
N LYS A 317 -3.64 8.55 10.27
CA LYS A 317 -3.14 7.21 9.92
C LYS A 317 -2.25 6.63 11.04
N MET A 318 -1.46 7.47 11.69
CA MET A 318 -0.57 7.03 12.77
C MET A 318 -1.38 6.62 14.02
N ALA A 319 -2.37 7.42 14.39
CA ALA A 319 -3.25 7.10 15.50
C ALA A 319 -4.05 5.81 15.24
N PHE A 320 -4.53 5.64 14.01
CA PHE A 320 -5.28 4.44 13.62
C PHE A 320 -4.38 3.20 13.62
N MET A 321 -3.15 3.29 13.09
CA MET A 321 -2.16 2.21 13.14
C MET A 321 -1.84 1.78 14.57
N ALA A 322 -1.57 2.75 15.45
CA ALA A 322 -1.29 2.46 16.85
C ALA A 322 -2.49 1.80 17.54
N ALA A 323 -3.71 2.26 17.26
CA ALA A 323 -4.93 1.64 17.78
C ALA A 323 -5.05 0.17 17.33
N LEU A 324 -4.87 -0.13 16.03
CA LEU A 324 -4.88 -1.50 15.53
C LEU A 324 -3.87 -2.40 16.23
N ARG A 325 -2.69 -1.87 16.56
CA ARG A 325 -1.63 -2.59 17.27
C ARG A 325 -1.83 -2.70 18.78
N GLY A 326 -2.90 -2.10 19.32
CA GLY A 326 -3.12 -2.03 20.77
C GLY A 326 -2.08 -1.16 21.49
N GLN A 327 -1.41 -0.31 20.75
CA GLN A 327 -0.44 0.65 21.27
C GLN A 327 -1.18 1.96 21.54
N SER A 328 -1.06 2.48 22.74
CA SER A 328 -1.45 3.87 22.95
C SER A 328 -0.53 4.73 22.08
N VAL A 329 -1.10 5.55 21.19
CA VAL A 329 -0.33 6.70 20.73
C VAL A 329 0.02 7.45 21.99
N LYS A 330 1.22 7.29 22.50
CA LYS A 330 1.78 8.34 23.33
C LYS A 330 1.87 9.53 22.37
N ARG A 331 0.76 10.23 22.16
CA ARG A 331 0.87 11.62 21.78
C ARG A 331 1.81 12.16 22.83
N SER A 332 3.03 12.41 22.41
CA SER A 332 3.90 13.27 23.18
C SER A 332 3.02 14.49 23.44
N THR A 333 2.47 14.60 24.64
CA THR A 333 1.69 15.75 25.10
C THR A 333 2.56 16.99 25.09
N SER A 334 3.80 16.84 24.62
CA SER A 334 4.75 17.87 24.29
C SER A 334 5.24 17.72 22.85
N GLN A 335 4.34 17.69 21.85
CA GLN A 335 4.77 18.21 20.55
C GLN A 335 5.04 19.69 20.78
N HIS A 336 6.29 19.98 21.13
CA HIS A 336 6.77 21.36 21.14
C HIS A 336 6.63 21.87 19.72
N ARG A 337 5.67 22.77 19.51
CA ARG A 337 5.49 23.44 18.22
C ARG A 337 6.58 24.48 18.13
N PHE A 338 7.56 24.27 17.26
CA PHE A 338 8.60 25.24 17.04
C PHE A 338 8.02 26.48 16.34
N VAL A 339 8.25 27.62 16.93
CA VAL A 339 7.93 28.93 16.33
C VAL A 339 9.21 29.52 15.79
N LYS A 340 9.27 29.72 14.45
CA LYS A 340 10.39 30.40 13.80
C LYS A 340 9.99 31.79 13.36
N VAL A 341 10.71 32.80 13.83
CA VAL A 341 10.65 34.19 13.33
C VAL A 341 11.81 34.41 12.38
N CYS A 342 11.50 34.73 11.11
CA CYS A 342 12.52 34.82 10.05
C CYS A 342 12.65 36.21 9.47
N GLY A 343 13.90 36.59 9.08
CA GLY A 343 14.25 37.92 8.56
C GLY A 343 14.65 38.91 9.65
N ILE A 344 15.17 38.39 10.74
CA ILE A 344 15.79 39.20 11.80
C ILE A 344 16.99 39.95 11.23
N LYS A 345 17.08 41.23 11.55
CA LYS A 345 18.14 42.11 11.04
C LYS A 345 18.97 42.80 12.13
N THR A 346 18.48 42.80 13.38
CA THR A 346 19.20 43.45 14.48
C THR A 346 19.19 42.59 15.74
N PRO A 347 20.16 42.73 16.65
CA PRO A 347 20.18 42.02 17.93
C PRO A 347 18.94 42.29 18.80
N GLU A 348 18.40 43.52 18.79
CA GLU A 348 17.25 43.91 19.57
C GLU A 348 15.99 43.16 19.09
N ALA A 349 15.81 43.06 17.75
CA ALA A 349 14.71 42.32 17.17
C ALA A 349 14.82 40.82 17.48
N ALA A 350 16.03 40.26 17.50
CA ALA A 350 16.27 38.87 17.86
C ALA A 350 15.92 38.62 19.33
N VAL A 351 16.33 39.48 20.25
CA VAL A 351 16.02 39.36 21.67
C VAL A 351 14.52 39.50 21.92
N ALA A 352 13.85 40.47 21.29
CA ALA A 352 12.40 40.67 21.40
C ALA A 352 11.62 39.44 20.90
N ALA A 353 11.99 38.88 19.75
CA ALA A 353 11.37 37.64 19.22
C ALA A 353 11.57 36.46 20.18
N ALA A 354 12.78 36.29 20.71
CA ALA A 354 13.11 35.24 21.68
C ALA A 354 12.30 35.38 22.98
N GLN A 355 12.14 36.58 23.50
CA GLN A 355 11.33 36.87 24.68
C GLN A 355 9.82 36.66 24.46
N SER A 356 9.36 36.85 23.21
CA SER A 356 7.99 36.56 22.78
C SER A 356 7.74 35.08 22.57
N GLY A 357 8.74 34.19 22.79
CA GLY A 357 8.58 32.75 22.74
C GLY A 357 9.04 32.09 21.45
N ALA A 358 9.70 32.81 20.53
CA ALA A 358 10.26 32.19 19.34
C ALA A 358 11.37 31.19 19.71
N ASP A 359 11.31 30.00 19.11
CA ASP A 359 12.27 28.91 19.32
C ASP A 359 13.45 29.03 18.34
N LEU A 360 13.17 29.46 17.12
CA LEU A 360 14.12 29.59 16.03
C LEU A 360 14.09 31.03 15.50
N LEU A 361 15.28 31.60 15.26
CA LEU A 361 15.46 32.95 14.78
C LEU A 361 16.22 32.90 13.45
N GLY A 362 15.53 33.21 12.35
CA GLY A 362 16.10 33.16 11.00
C GLY A 362 16.78 34.45 10.60
N ILE A 363 18.05 34.39 10.23
CA ILE A 363 18.80 35.49 9.59
C ILE A 363 19.03 35.14 8.13
N ILE A 364 18.81 36.08 7.22
CA ILE A 364 18.94 35.84 5.78
C ILE A 364 20.34 36.18 5.35
N LEU A 365 21.12 35.17 4.98
CA LEU A 365 22.51 35.29 4.47
C LEU A 365 22.56 35.07 2.95
N ALA A 366 21.42 34.85 2.31
CA ALA A 366 21.30 34.82 0.86
C ALA A 366 21.62 36.22 0.27
N PRO A 367 22.45 36.32 -0.78
CA PRO A 367 22.76 37.60 -1.43
C PRO A 367 21.52 38.21 -2.10
N ASP A 368 21.59 39.50 -2.41
CA ASP A 368 20.64 40.25 -3.24
C ASP A 368 19.17 40.25 -2.76
N THR A 369 18.98 40.31 -1.45
CA THR A 369 17.64 40.50 -0.87
C THR A 369 17.60 41.75 0.02
N LYS A 370 16.42 42.40 0.12
CA LYS A 370 16.20 43.55 1.03
C LYS A 370 16.38 43.19 2.51
N ARG A 371 16.43 41.90 2.83
CA ARG A 371 16.56 41.39 4.20
C ARG A 371 17.87 40.67 4.47
N THR A 372 18.84 40.76 3.53
CA THR A 372 20.18 40.21 3.72
C THR A 372 20.88 40.94 4.85
N VAL A 373 21.51 40.18 5.72
CA VAL A 373 22.27 40.65 6.87
C VAL A 373 23.76 40.51 6.55
N SER A 374 24.57 41.49 6.93
CA SER A 374 26.04 41.41 6.82
C SER A 374 26.60 40.39 7.80
N ASP A 375 27.78 39.84 7.54
CA ASP A 375 28.41 38.86 8.43
C ASP A 375 28.70 39.49 9.82
N ALA A 376 28.99 40.76 9.89
CA ALA A 376 29.21 41.49 11.15
C ALA A 376 27.90 41.57 11.98
N ASP A 377 26.81 42.03 11.35
CA ASP A 377 25.50 42.11 12.03
C ASP A 377 24.99 40.71 12.40
N ALA A 378 25.21 39.71 11.55
CA ALA A 378 24.85 38.31 11.83
C ALA A 378 25.57 37.79 13.10
N LEU A 379 26.86 38.07 13.23
CA LEU A 379 27.65 37.69 14.40
C LEU A 379 27.13 38.38 15.69
N GLU A 380 26.76 39.66 15.60
CA GLU A 380 26.16 40.38 16.74
C GLU A 380 24.81 39.78 17.15
N ILE A 381 23.96 39.44 16.18
CA ILE A 381 22.69 38.75 16.42
C ILE A 381 22.91 37.40 17.11
N VAL A 382 23.81 36.58 16.56
CA VAL A 382 24.13 35.24 17.13
C VAL A 382 24.62 35.40 18.57
N ASN A 383 25.55 36.31 18.83
CA ASN A 383 26.09 36.58 20.16
C ASN A 383 24.99 37.04 21.15
N ALA A 384 24.06 37.88 20.71
CA ALA A 384 22.97 38.34 21.54
C ALA A 384 22.01 37.20 21.91
N VAL A 385 21.68 36.35 20.95
CA VAL A 385 20.78 35.18 21.18
C VAL A 385 21.46 34.13 22.05
N HIS A 386 22.72 33.83 21.86
CA HIS A 386 23.47 32.84 22.64
C HIS A 386 23.61 33.20 24.12
N ARG A 387 23.44 34.47 24.49
CA ARG A 387 23.40 34.95 25.89
C ARG A 387 22.05 34.68 26.57
N ILE A 388 20.99 34.38 25.81
CA ILE A 388 19.67 34.13 26.35
C ILE A 388 19.64 32.72 26.95
N LYS A 389 19.28 32.59 28.20
CA LYS A 389 19.10 31.30 28.90
C LYS A 389 17.63 31.09 29.14
N ARG A 390 17.12 29.90 28.81
CA ARG A 390 15.81 29.37 29.22
C ARG A 390 15.99 28.38 30.37
N SER A 391 14.95 28.13 31.14
CA SER A 391 15.03 27.27 32.36
C SER A 391 15.53 25.86 32.05
N ASN A 392 16.30 25.29 32.97
CA ASN A 392 16.87 23.93 32.89
C ASN A 392 15.77 22.86 32.97
N ALA A 393 15.28 22.38 31.83
CA ALA A 393 14.49 21.17 31.76
C ALA A 393 15.42 19.94 31.60
N ARG A 394 15.25 18.89 32.38
CA ARG A 394 16.04 17.66 32.29
C ARG A 394 15.86 17.03 30.89
N ALA A 395 16.97 16.58 30.32
CA ALA A 395 16.98 15.81 29.08
C ALA A 395 16.20 14.49 29.22
N SER A 396 15.52 14.07 28.15
CA SER A 396 14.87 12.78 28.11
C SER A 396 15.90 11.63 28.09
N ALA A 397 15.69 10.62 28.92
CA ALA A 397 16.62 9.48 29.03
C ALA A 397 16.55 8.49 27.86
N GLN A 398 15.57 8.57 26.99
CA GLN A 398 15.40 7.65 25.84
C GLN A 398 15.97 8.27 24.56
N LYS A 399 16.98 7.59 23.98
CA LYS A 399 17.50 7.95 22.65
C LYS A 399 16.64 7.27 21.58
N PRO A 400 16.00 8.04 20.66
CA PRO A 400 15.32 7.43 19.52
C PRO A 400 16.31 6.70 18.63
N THR A 401 15.89 5.58 18.05
CA THR A 401 16.72 4.79 17.12
C THR A 401 16.66 5.31 15.69
N GLU A 402 15.65 6.14 15.36
CA GLU A 402 15.45 6.69 14.03
C GLU A 402 16.09 8.08 13.88
N TRP A 403 16.75 8.30 12.76
CA TRP A 403 17.52 9.52 12.49
C TRP A 403 16.69 10.82 12.63
N PHE A 404 15.50 10.88 12.03
CA PHE A 404 14.65 12.07 12.13
C PHE A 404 14.12 12.29 13.55
N ALA A 405 13.72 11.24 14.24
CA ALA A 405 13.26 11.32 15.63
C ALA A 405 14.38 11.77 16.56
N TRP A 406 15.61 11.32 16.32
CA TRP A 406 16.78 11.72 17.07
C TRP A 406 17.10 13.21 16.87
N HIS A 407 17.11 13.72 15.62
CA HIS A 407 17.34 15.12 15.33
C HIS A 407 16.23 16.01 15.87
N ALA A 408 14.97 15.62 15.72
CA ALA A 408 13.83 16.35 16.29
C ALA A 408 13.90 16.46 17.80
N GLN A 409 14.32 15.38 18.49
CA GLN A 409 14.51 15.39 19.92
C GLN A 409 15.67 16.31 20.32
N ARG A 410 16.81 16.23 19.64
CA ARG A 410 17.96 17.14 19.90
C ARG A 410 17.58 18.60 19.71
N MET A 411 16.86 18.92 18.65
CA MET A 411 16.36 20.28 18.42
C MET A 411 15.43 20.73 19.54
N ALA A 412 14.49 19.86 19.98
CA ALA A 412 13.59 20.16 21.09
C ALA A 412 14.34 20.35 22.42
N GLU A 413 15.41 19.63 22.65
CA GLU A 413 16.28 19.79 23.84
C GLU A 413 17.07 21.09 23.76
N ALA A 414 17.61 21.43 22.58
CA ALA A 414 18.40 22.64 22.40
C ALA A 414 17.56 23.92 22.57
N VAL A 415 16.35 23.99 21.99
CA VAL A 415 15.47 25.16 22.10
C VAL A 415 14.94 25.36 23.53
N ARG A 416 14.92 24.33 24.37
CA ARG A 416 14.61 24.46 25.80
C ARG A 416 15.70 25.18 26.57
N GLN A 417 16.94 25.09 26.11
CA GLN A 417 18.09 25.76 26.74
C GLN A 417 18.18 27.23 26.31
N ARG A 418 17.99 27.47 25.04
CA ARG A 418 17.99 28.82 24.41
C ARG A 418 17.34 28.78 23.03
N PRO A 419 16.89 29.93 22.49
CA PRO A 419 16.54 30.03 21.09
C PRO A 419 17.72 29.69 20.18
N LEU A 420 17.44 29.09 19.01
CA LEU A 420 18.47 28.76 18.03
C LEU A 420 18.48 29.73 16.86
N VAL A 421 19.68 30.10 16.39
CA VAL A 421 19.85 30.96 15.22
C VAL A 421 19.99 30.10 13.96
N VAL A 422 19.17 30.39 12.97
CA VAL A 422 19.12 29.67 11.70
C VAL A 422 19.58 30.60 10.57
N GLY A 423 20.69 30.27 9.92
CA GLY A 423 21.11 30.93 8.70
C GLY A 423 20.30 30.45 7.49
N VAL A 424 19.73 31.40 6.73
CA VAL A 424 18.97 31.08 5.51
C VAL A 424 19.84 31.40 4.29
N PHE A 425 20.17 30.37 3.52
CA PHE A 425 21.00 30.40 2.33
C PHE A 425 20.18 30.08 1.08
N ARG A 426 20.61 30.62 -0.08
CA ARG A 426 19.93 30.41 -1.36
C ARG A 426 20.94 30.39 -2.50
N ASN A 427 21.06 29.23 -3.16
CA ASN A 427 21.93 29.00 -4.32
C ASN A 427 23.43 29.30 -4.08
N GLN A 428 23.89 29.22 -2.84
CA GLN A 428 25.31 29.33 -2.46
C GLN A 428 25.95 27.94 -2.48
N SER A 429 27.26 27.85 -2.63
CA SER A 429 27.96 26.56 -2.62
C SER A 429 27.92 25.90 -1.22
N LEU A 430 28.12 24.59 -1.16
CA LEU A 430 28.16 23.84 0.11
C LEU A 430 29.32 24.34 0.99
N GLU A 431 30.47 24.60 0.39
CA GLU A 431 31.68 25.11 1.06
C GLU A 431 31.42 26.48 1.68
N GLU A 432 30.84 27.41 0.92
CA GLU A 432 30.50 28.75 1.41
C GLU A 432 29.49 28.70 2.58
N ILE A 433 28.49 27.83 2.47
CA ILE A 433 27.49 27.65 3.53
C ILE A 433 28.14 27.09 4.79
N ALA A 434 29.00 26.10 4.67
CA ALA A 434 29.67 25.45 5.80
C ALA A 434 30.64 26.42 6.49
N GLU A 435 31.47 27.14 5.72
CA GLU A 435 32.39 28.15 6.24
C GLU A 435 31.67 29.26 7.00
N LYS A 436 30.61 29.83 6.42
CA LYS A 436 29.82 30.87 7.08
C LYS A 436 29.09 30.35 8.32
N ALA A 437 28.52 29.16 8.26
CA ALA A 437 27.82 28.58 9.40
C ALA A 437 28.77 28.42 10.61
N MET A 438 29.98 27.93 10.37
CA MET A 438 30.99 27.78 11.41
C MET A 438 31.54 29.14 11.89
N ALA A 439 31.89 30.06 10.98
CA ALA A 439 32.45 31.37 11.33
C ALA A 439 31.49 32.23 12.14
N LEU A 440 30.19 32.15 11.84
CA LEU A 440 29.14 32.89 12.55
C LEU A 440 28.63 32.18 13.78
N GLY A 441 28.93 30.87 13.97
CA GLY A 441 28.40 30.06 15.07
C GLY A 441 26.90 29.81 14.97
N LEU A 442 26.40 29.58 13.76
CA LEU A 442 24.97 29.24 13.55
C LEU A 442 24.60 27.91 14.18
N ASP A 443 23.40 27.82 14.70
CA ASP A 443 22.87 26.57 15.29
C ASP A 443 22.26 25.62 14.26
N ALA A 444 21.80 26.19 13.15
CA ALA A 444 21.19 25.42 12.04
C ALA A 444 21.31 26.22 10.72
N VAL A 445 21.21 25.49 9.63
CA VAL A 445 21.17 26.01 8.27
C VAL A 445 19.83 25.67 7.62
N GLN A 446 19.22 26.67 6.95
CA GLN A 446 18.07 26.46 6.08
C GLN A 446 18.47 26.69 4.63
N LEU A 447 18.40 25.62 3.84
CA LEU A 447 18.59 25.68 2.39
C LEU A 447 17.27 26.11 1.74
N HIS A 448 17.33 27.19 0.92
CA HIS A 448 16.14 27.84 0.33
C HIS A 448 16.37 28.21 -1.14
N GLY A 449 17.00 27.35 -1.91
CA GLY A 449 17.32 27.52 -3.30
C GLY A 449 16.76 26.45 -4.21
N ARG A 450 17.29 26.38 -5.43
CA ARG A 450 16.95 25.40 -6.45
C ARG A 450 18.12 24.49 -6.82
N VAL A 451 19.31 24.80 -6.34
CA VAL A 451 20.55 24.07 -6.64
C VAL A 451 21.03 23.24 -5.44
N GLU A 452 20.43 23.46 -4.26
CA GLU A 452 20.77 22.71 -3.06
C GLU A 452 20.20 21.31 -3.12
N GLU A 453 21.02 20.32 -2.86
CA GLU A 453 20.65 18.91 -2.84
C GLU A 453 20.41 18.43 -1.40
N LEU A 454 19.48 17.52 -1.22
CA LEU A 454 19.15 16.93 0.10
C LEU A 454 20.38 16.27 0.75
N ASP A 455 21.31 15.75 -0.06
CA ASP A 455 22.52 15.11 0.41
C ASP A 455 23.50 16.07 1.08
N TRP A 456 23.40 17.39 0.84
CA TRP A 456 24.21 18.40 1.52
C TRP A 456 24.01 18.40 3.04
N ALA A 457 22.82 17.97 3.52
CA ALA A 457 22.56 17.84 4.96
C ALA A 457 23.52 16.90 5.70
N LYS A 458 24.25 16.03 4.96
CA LYS A 458 25.26 15.13 5.55
C LYS A 458 26.59 15.82 5.85
N PHE A 459 26.84 16.98 5.24
CA PHE A 459 28.11 17.70 5.28
C PHE A 459 28.00 19.04 6.01
N LEU A 460 26.81 19.47 6.39
CA LEU A 460 26.59 20.68 7.15
C LEU A 460 26.69 20.39 8.66
N PRO A 461 27.21 21.33 9.44
CA PRO A 461 27.42 21.19 10.89
C PRO A 461 26.11 21.08 11.67
#